data_f493c1f9323027d636b501a0c4197312
#
_entry.id   f493c1f9323027d636b501a0c4197312
#
_cell.length_a   1.000
_cell.length_b   1.000
_cell.length_c   1.000
_cell.angle_alpha   90.00
_cell.angle_beta   90.00
_cell.angle_gamma   90.00
#
_symmetry.space_group_name_H-M   'P 1'
#
loop_
_entity.id
_entity.type
_entity.pdbx_description
1 polymer ?
#
loop_
_entity_poly.entity_id
_entity_poly.type
_entity_poly.pdbx_seq_one_letter_code
_entity_poly.pdbx_strand_id
1 'polypeptide(L)'
;MQVVDVRDPRHPRLSTTLTSPAFLGNTWESLKVNEKRGLLAGTFAGPGEGAAFFDVYDVKTDCRHPRLLSSVSSTGLGLPANTIGHEGQFAPDGKTYWSTSLGGGLLTAIDIADPSAPTVAFLGGTGIIDHGFELSDDGNRLYLANVQPEGLVVLDVSSIQQRAVVRQATQLGSATWTDGATGQHTIPVTWHGNRYLVFVDEGGAGAARILDIQDENHPFVVSKLKLEIHLARNEAVRTADAAGTGAFGYEAHYCSVNRKTDPTLLACGYFQSGVRVFDVRDPLRPREVAYFNPPAQVGRTDQLLGSEHANGLAARKSQDPNLLTADWCTSPPRFVGRDQLWVTCQDNGFLALRFTTRVG
;
A
#
# COMPACT_ATOMS: atom_id res chain seq x y z
N MET A 1 1.15 -10.99 -13.27
CA MET A 1 0.32 -9.76 -13.17
C MET A 1 -0.69 -9.72 -14.30
N GLN A 2 -1.96 -9.48 -14.01
CA GLN A 2 -3.02 -9.38 -15.02
C GLN A 2 -3.32 -7.91 -15.35
N VAL A 3 -3.53 -7.63 -16.63
CA VAL A 3 -4.00 -6.32 -17.13
C VAL A 3 -5.45 -6.49 -17.54
N VAL A 4 -6.34 -5.75 -16.92
CA VAL A 4 -7.79 -5.86 -17.14
C VAL A 4 -8.31 -4.57 -17.77
N ASP A 5 -9.01 -4.71 -18.89
CA ASP A 5 -9.74 -3.61 -19.53
C ASP A 5 -11.05 -3.35 -18.77
N VAL A 6 -11.16 -2.19 -18.17
CA VAL A 6 -12.29 -1.75 -17.35
C VAL A 6 -13.01 -0.53 -17.93
N ARG A 7 -12.90 -0.28 -19.25
CA ARG A 7 -13.63 0.81 -19.92
C ARG A 7 -15.16 0.66 -19.75
N ASP A 8 -15.67 -0.57 -19.76
CA ASP A 8 -16.97 -0.88 -19.19
C ASP A 8 -16.76 -1.67 -17.88
N PRO A 9 -16.82 -1.02 -16.71
CA PRO A 9 -16.56 -1.68 -15.44
C PRO A 9 -17.59 -2.74 -15.05
N ARG A 10 -18.73 -2.82 -15.74
CA ARG A 10 -19.72 -3.89 -15.55
C ARG A 10 -19.32 -5.19 -16.27
N HIS A 11 -18.41 -5.09 -17.24
CA HIS A 11 -17.93 -6.22 -18.04
C HIS A 11 -16.40 -6.14 -18.19
N PRO A 12 -15.64 -6.28 -17.09
CA PRO A 12 -14.18 -6.25 -17.13
C PRO A 12 -13.65 -7.41 -17.98
N ARG A 13 -12.59 -7.17 -18.76
CA ARG A 13 -11.99 -8.17 -19.65
C ARG A 13 -10.50 -8.23 -19.46
N LEU A 14 -9.96 -9.44 -19.30
CA LEU A 14 -8.52 -9.65 -19.33
C LEU A 14 -7.97 -9.23 -20.70
N SER A 15 -7.01 -8.31 -20.71
CA SER A 15 -6.30 -7.86 -21.92
C SER A 15 -5.04 -8.67 -22.16
N THR A 16 -4.20 -8.79 -21.15
CA THR A 16 -2.95 -9.54 -21.21
C THR A 16 -2.46 -9.93 -19.82
N THR A 17 -1.47 -10.81 -19.78
CA THR A 17 -0.76 -11.19 -18.55
C THR A 17 0.71 -10.86 -18.70
N LEU A 18 1.26 -10.09 -17.76
CA LEU A 18 2.68 -9.75 -17.70
C LEU A 18 3.43 -10.82 -16.90
N THR A 19 4.51 -11.32 -17.49
CA THR A 19 5.24 -12.50 -16.99
C THR A 19 6.73 -12.26 -16.80
N SER A 20 7.14 -11.00 -16.68
CA SER A 20 8.52 -10.68 -16.30
C SER A 20 8.81 -11.10 -14.85
N PRO A 21 10.08 -11.27 -14.47
CA PRO A 21 10.45 -11.85 -13.19
C PRO A 21 9.78 -11.26 -11.96
N ALA A 22 9.76 -9.92 -11.80
CA ALA A 22 9.09 -9.29 -10.66
C ALA A 22 7.58 -9.53 -10.68
N PHE A 23 6.97 -9.54 -11.87
CA PHE A 23 5.51 -9.64 -12.03
C PHE A 23 4.99 -11.07 -12.03
N LEU A 24 5.86 -12.06 -12.27
CA LEU A 24 5.55 -13.48 -12.04
C LEU A 24 5.65 -13.85 -10.57
N GLY A 25 6.65 -13.32 -9.88
CA GLY A 25 6.88 -13.61 -8.48
C GLY A 25 5.74 -13.10 -7.60
N ASN A 26 5.85 -11.92 -7.15
CA ASN A 26 4.82 -11.16 -6.45
C ASN A 26 5.33 -9.74 -6.24
N THR A 27 4.68 -8.76 -6.82
CA THR A 27 5.08 -7.37 -6.63
C THR A 27 4.64 -6.81 -5.29
N TRP A 28 3.90 -7.58 -4.49
CA TRP A 28 3.36 -7.12 -3.21
C TRP A 28 2.78 -5.71 -3.34
N GLU A 29 3.28 -4.80 -2.56
CA GLU A 29 2.82 -3.42 -2.44
C GLU A 29 3.64 -2.45 -3.29
N SER A 30 4.61 -2.96 -4.03
CA SER A 30 5.53 -2.16 -4.84
C SER A 30 4.97 -1.78 -6.22
N LEU A 31 3.85 -2.37 -6.65
CA LEU A 31 3.28 -2.10 -7.97
C LEU A 31 2.70 -0.70 -8.06
N LYS A 32 3.34 0.17 -8.85
CA LYS A 32 2.93 1.57 -8.99
C LYS A 32 2.93 2.02 -10.44
N VAL A 33 2.06 2.98 -10.74
CA VAL A 33 1.97 3.63 -12.05
C VAL A 33 2.36 5.10 -11.92
N ASN A 34 3.30 5.54 -12.76
CA ASN A 34 3.54 6.97 -12.99
C ASN A 34 2.76 7.41 -14.23
N GLU A 35 1.58 7.98 -14.04
CA GLU A 35 0.68 8.39 -15.13
C GLU A 35 1.34 9.44 -16.05
N LYS A 36 2.11 10.38 -15.49
CA LYS A 36 2.76 11.46 -16.23
C LYS A 36 3.77 10.92 -17.26
N ARG A 37 4.57 9.93 -16.88
CA ARG A 37 5.54 9.29 -17.76
C ARG A 37 4.97 8.08 -18.51
N GLY A 38 3.82 7.55 -18.05
CA GLY A 38 3.24 6.32 -18.59
C GLY A 38 4.11 5.10 -18.30
N LEU A 39 4.63 5.02 -17.09
CA LEU A 39 5.43 3.90 -16.61
C LEU A 39 4.68 3.10 -15.55
N LEU A 40 4.79 1.79 -15.63
CA LEU A 40 4.39 0.86 -14.58
C LEU A 40 5.67 0.20 -14.07
N ALA A 41 5.87 0.17 -12.77
CA ALA A 41 7.01 -0.51 -12.17
C ALA A 41 6.62 -1.30 -10.92
N GLY A 42 7.42 -2.30 -10.59
CA GLY A 42 7.28 -3.09 -9.38
C GLY A 42 8.55 -3.86 -9.08
N THR A 43 8.71 -4.20 -7.81
CA THR A 43 9.81 -5.01 -7.31
C THR A 43 9.28 -6.36 -6.83
N PHE A 44 10.14 -7.35 -6.80
CA PHE A 44 9.91 -8.64 -6.16
C PHE A 44 11.12 -9.03 -5.35
N ALA A 45 10.90 -9.42 -4.10
CA ALA A 45 11.87 -10.11 -3.27
C ALA A 45 11.20 -11.30 -2.61
N GLY A 46 11.40 -12.47 -3.17
CA GLY A 46 10.86 -13.72 -2.61
C GLY A 46 11.52 -14.08 -1.28
N PRO A 47 10.77 -14.53 -0.29
CA PRO A 47 11.37 -15.08 0.93
C PRO A 47 12.22 -16.31 0.60
N GLY A 48 13.52 -16.26 0.91
CA GLY A 48 14.45 -17.38 0.73
C GLY A 48 15.02 -17.56 -0.67
N GLU A 49 14.65 -16.76 -1.64
CA GLU A 49 15.16 -16.82 -3.01
C GLU A 49 16.25 -15.76 -3.21
N GLY A 50 17.40 -16.16 -3.67
CA GLY A 50 18.60 -15.30 -3.77
C GLY A 50 18.56 -14.18 -4.78
N ALA A 51 17.42 -13.89 -5.44
CA ALA A 51 17.30 -12.84 -6.44
C ALA A 51 16.01 -12.03 -6.27
N ALA A 52 16.16 -10.74 -5.98
CA ALA A 52 15.09 -9.75 -6.17
C ALA A 52 15.15 -9.19 -7.59
N PHE A 53 14.01 -8.76 -8.12
CA PHE A 53 13.90 -8.17 -9.45
C PHE A 53 13.17 -6.84 -9.39
N PHE A 54 13.53 -5.95 -10.31
CA PHE A 54 12.86 -4.69 -10.57
C PHE A 54 12.49 -4.62 -12.04
N ASP A 55 11.20 -4.51 -12.33
CA ASP A 55 10.67 -4.48 -13.68
C ASP A 55 10.01 -3.14 -13.99
N VAL A 56 10.25 -2.62 -15.20
CA VAL A 56 9.64 -1.37 -15.69
C VAL A 56 8.97 -1.61 -17.04
N TYR A 57 7.73 -1.16 -17.16
CA TYR A 57 6.94 -1.24 -18.39
C TYR A 57 6.51 0.14 -18.88
N ASP A 58 6.44 0.28 -20.20
CA ASP A 58 5.72 1.35 -20.89
C ASP A 58 4.23 1.00 -20.94
N VAL A 59 3.40 1.84 -20.31
CA VAL A 59 1.93 1.77 -20.37
C VAL A 59 1.32 2.95 -21.12
N LYS A 60 2.16 3.86 -21.63
CA LYS A 60 1.70 5.05 -22.37
C LYS A 60 1.30 4.73 -23.79
N THR A 61 2.06 3.88 -24.45
CA THR A 61 1.86 3.52 -25.86
C THR A 61 0.61 2.66 -26.03
N ASP A 62 0.47 1.60 -25.25
CA ASP A 62 -0.75 0.77 -25.16
C ASP A 62 -0.86 0.19 -23.73
N CYS A 63 -1.75 0.75 -22.93
CA CYS A 63 -1.94 0.28 -21.56
C CYS A 63 -2.63 -1.10 -21.47
N ARG A 64 -3.20 -1.61 -22.55
CA ARG A 64 -3.77 -2.96 -22.59
C ARG A 64 -2.71 -4.03 -22.84
N HIS A 65 -1.61 -3.65 -23.51
CA HIS A 65 -0.47 -4.51 -23.81
C HIS A 65 0.83 -3.80 -23.45
N PRO A 66 1.12 -3.61 -22.14
CA PRO A 66 2.32 -2.94 -21.67
C PRO A 66 3.59 -3.58 -22.25
N ARG A 67 4.52 -2.74 -22.67
CA ARG A 67 5.80 -3.20 -23.22
C ARG A 67 6.88 -3.15 -22.15
N LEU A 68 7.54 -4.28 -21.89
CA LEU A 68 8.68 -4.33 -20.99
C LEU A 68 9.82 -3.43 -21.51
N LEU A 69 10.29 -2.53 -20.65
CA LEU A 69 11.44 -1.66 -20.92
C LEU A 69 12.72 -2.23 -20.29
N SER A 70 12.62 -2.68 -19.05
CA SER A 70 13.73 -3.31 -18.35
C SER A 70 13.23 -4.32 -17.32
N SER A 71 14.04 -5.35 -17.08
CA SER A 71 13.91 -6.29 -15.97
C SER A 71 15.31 -6.55 -15.44
N VAL A 72 15.60 -6.07 -14.24
CA VAL A 72 16.95 -6.09 -13.69
C VAL A 72 16.93 -6.77 -12.31
N SER A 73 17.83 -7.76 -12.12
CA SER A 73 17.99 -8.39 -10.82
C SER A 73 18.70 -7.45 -9.82
N SER A 74 18.54 -7.70 -8.53
CA SER A 74 19.32 -7.00 -7.50
C SER A 74 20.81 -7.09 -7.77
N THR A 75 21.31 -8.28 -8.14
CA THR A 75 22.72 -8.48 -8.55
C THR A 75 23.10 -7.64 -9.77
N GLY A 76 22.22 -7.55 -10.78
CA GLY A 76 22.43 -6.69 -11.95
C GLY A 76 22.48 -5.20 -11.59
N LEU A 77 21.82 -4.78 -10.53
CA LEU A 77 21.92 -3.43 -9.97
C LEU A 77 23.12 -3.25 -9.02
N GLY A 78 23.89 -4.28 -8.76
CA GLY A 78 24.99 -4.24 -7.77
C GLY A 78 24.50 -4.20 -6.32
N LEU A 79 23.31 -4.72 -6.04
CA LEU A 79 22.70 -4.75 -4.72
C LEU A 79 22.80 -6.13 -4.08
N PRO A 80 22.88 -6.22 -2.75
CA PRO A 80 22.68 -7.48 -2.04
C PRO A 80 21.27 -8.05 -2.30
N ALA A 81 21.12 -9.36 -2.20
CA ALA A 81 19.81 -10.02 -2.26
C ALA A 81 18.85 -9.41 -1.21
N ASN A 82 17.58 -9.33 -1.51
CA ASN A 82 16.53 -8.78 -0.65
C ASN A 82 16.65 -7.28 -0.32
N THR A 83 17.38 -6.49 -1.11
CA THR A 83 17.53 -5.04 -0.88
C THR A 83 16.40 -4.23 -1.50
N ILE A 84 15.76 -4.77 -2.53
CA ILE A 84 14.59 -4.18 -3.18
C ILE A 84 13.43 -5.14 -2.98
N GLY A 85 12.26 -4.65 -2.54
CA GLY A 85 11.26 -5.63 -2.62
C GLY A 85 10.05 -5.67 -1.75
N HIS A 86 9.71 -4.76 -0.88
CA HIS A 86 8.39 -4.89 -0.24
C HIS A 86 7.44 -3.83 -0.75
N GLU A 87 7.56 -2.61 -0.31
CA GLU A 87 6.80 -1.50 -0.88
C GLU A 87 7.67 -0.68 -1.84
N GLY A 88 7.04 -0.03 -2.80
CA GLY A 88 7.72 0.86 -3.73
C GLY A 88 6.85 2.04 -4.14
N GLN A 89 7.49 3.13 -4.56
CA GLN A 89 6.81 4.34 -5.00
C GLN A 89 7.66 5.14 -5.97
N PHE A 90 7.03 5.72 -6.98
CA PHE A 90 7.69 6.74 -7.80
C PHE A 90 7.82 8.05 -7.03
N ALA A 91 8.99 8.69 -7.11
CA ALA A 91 9.10 10.08 -6.73
C ALA A 91 8.22 10.95 -7.65
N PRO A 92 7.76 12.13 -7.20
CA PRO A 92 6.88 13.01 -7.99
C PRO A 92 7.49 13.47 -9.33
N ASP A 93 8.81 13.53 -9.44
CA ASP A 93 9.50 13.82 -10.70
C ASP A 93 9.45 12.66 -11.71
N GLY A 94 9.06 11.47 -11.25
CA GLY A 94 9.00 10.24 -12.00
C GLY A 94 10.35 9.67 -12.46
N LYS A 95 11.47 10.23 -11.97
CA LYS A 95 12.84 9.80 -12.34
C LYS A 95 13.49 8.91 -11.32
N THR A 96 12.89 8.80 -10.13
CA THR A 96 13.34 7.94 -9.05
C THR A 96 12.22 6.99 -8.68
N TYR A 97 12.56 5.72 -8.54
CA TYR A 97 11.69 4.73 -7.90
C TYR A 97 12.31 4.34 -6.56
N TRP A 98 11.55 4.51 -5.50
CA TRP A 98 11.96 4.16 -4.14
C TRP A 98 11.43 2.80 -3.75
N SER A 99 12.18 2.06 -2.95
CA SER A 99 11.76 0.77 -2.42
C SER A 99 12.25 0.57 -1.00
N THR A 100 11.41 -0.02 -0.16
CA THR A 100 11.76 -0.50 1.18
C THR A 100 11.94 -2.00 1.19
N SER A 101 12.72 -2.49 2.16
CA SER A 101 12.98 -3.92 2.35
C SER A 101 12.44 -4.40 3.68
N LEU A 102 11.18 -4.69 3.81
CA LEU A 102 10.57 -5.14 5.06
C LEU A 102 11.50 -6.12 5.83
N GLY A 103 11.78 -5.83 7.10
CA GLY A 103 12.65 -6.63 7.96
C GLY A 103 14.15 -6.34 7.85
N GLY A 104 14.62 -5.69 6.77
CA GLY A 104 16.03 -5.34 6.59
C GLY A 104 16.39 -3.90 6.97
N GLY A 105 15.40 -3.04 7.12
CA GLY A 105 15.60 -1.61 7.37
C GLY A 105 16.42 -0.91 6.28
N LEU A 106 16.27 -1.34 5.02
CA LEU A 106 17.02 -0.83 3.89
C LEU A 106 16.11 -0.01 2.97
N LEU A 107 16.54 1.19 2.67
CA LEU A 107 15.90 2.09 1.72
C LEU A 107 16.75 2.16 0.45
N THR A 108 16.12 1.90 -0.69
CA THR A 108 16.76 1.94 -2.01
C THR A 108 16.09 3.01 -2.88
N ALA A 109 16.90 3.85 -3.52
CA ALA A 109 16.44 4.73 -4.59
C ALA A 109 17.06 4.27 -5.92
N ILE A 110 16.22 3.93 -6.88
CA ILE A 110 16.61 3.50 -8.22
C ILE A 110 16.38 4.65 -9.18
N ASP A 111 17.45 5.06 -9.87
CA ASP A 111 17.35 6.05 -10.95
C ASP A 111 16.74 5.39 -12.20
N ILE A 112 15.62 5.92 -12.63
CA ILE A 112 14.87 5.51 -13.82
C ILE A 112 14.66 6.68 -14.78
N ALA A 113 15.56 7.66 -14.76
CA ALA A 113 15.55 8.73 -15.78
C ALA A 113 15.56 8.11 -17.19
N ASP A 114 16.39 7.09 -17.40
CA ASP A 114 16.26 6.14 -18.50
C ASP A 114 15.62 4.84 -17.97
N PRO A 115 14.32 4.58 -18.25
CA PRO A 115 13.65 3.40 -17.74
C PRO A 115 14.09 2.08 -18.39
N SER A 116 14.89 2.14 -19.46
CA SER A 116 15.50 0.96 -20.11
C SER A 116 16.83 0.55 -19.47
N ALA A 117 17.45 1.43 -18.68
CA ALA A 117 18.72 1.21 -18.01
C ALA A 117 18.72 1.75 -16.58
N PRO A 118 17.92 1.16 -15.67
CA PRO A 118 17.86 1.57 -14.27
C PRO A 118 19.22 1.42 -13.58
N THR A 119 19.54 2.36 -12.69
CA THR A 119 20.76 2.33 -11.87
C THR A 119 20.44 2.69 -10.42
N VAL A 120 21.29 2.26 -9.48
CA VAL A 120 21.10 2.61 -8.07
C VAL A 120 21.56 4.04 -7.81
N ALA A 121 20.64 4.89 -7.37
CA ALA A 121 20.95 6.24 -6.92
C ALA A 121 21.37 6.27 -5.44
N PHE A 122 20.78 5.39 -4.61
CA PHE A 122 21.07 5.29 -3.18
C PHE A 122 20.70 3.91 -2.65
N LEU A 123 21.50 3.44 -1.70
CA LEU A 123 21.20 2.35 -0.80
C LEU A 123 21.69 2.72 0.59
N GLY A 124 20.85 2.67 1.58
CA GLY A 124 21.22 2.94 2.97
C GLY A 124 20.25 2.36 3.97
N GLY A 125 20.74 2.20 5.20
CA GLY A 125 19.91 1.78 6.33
C GLY A 125 19.06 2.93 6.84
N THR A 126 17.82 2.63 7.24
CA THR A 126 16.91 3.56 7.92
C THR A 126 17.05 3.53 9.43
N GLY A 127 17.67 2.47 9.98
CA GLY A 127 17.78 2.23 11.42
C GLY A 127 16.50 1.73 12.09
N ILE A 128 15.46 1.44 11.30
CA ILE A 128 14.14 0.97 11.74
C ILE A 128 13.71 -0.24 10.91
N ILE A 129 12.65 -0.93 11.32
CA ILE A 129 12.00 -1.94 10.50
C ILE A 129 10.98 -1.20 9.62
N ASP A 130 11.39 -0.86 8.41
CA ASP A 130 10.59 -0.07 7.48
C ASP A 130 9.56 -0.95 6.73
N HIS A 131 8.39 -0.38 6.50
CA HIS A 131 7.32 -0.99 5.71
C HIS A 131 6.97 -0.07 4.54
N GLY A 132 5.75 0.46 4.52
CA GLY A 132 5.29 1.35 3.47
C GLY A 132 5.63 2.82 3.70
N PHE A 133 5.49 3.60 2.64
CA PHE A 133 5.83 5.02 2.67
C PHE A 133 5.14 5.81 1.56
N GLU A 134 5.15 7.12 1.71
CA GLU A 134 4.83 8.05 0.62
C GLU A 134 5.82 9.24 0.68
N LEU A 135 6.00 9.92 -0.45
CA LEU A 135 6.84 11.09 -0.55
C LEU A 135 6.02 12.38 -0.49
N SER A 136 6.66 13.47 -0.05
CA SER A 136 6.12 14.82 -0.24
C SER A 136 6.01 15.17 -1.73
N ASP A 137 5.19 16.17 -2.06
CA ASP A 137 4.95 16.58 -3.45
C ASP A 137 6.21 17.05 -4.19
N ASP A 138 7.22 17.53 -3.46
CA ASP A 138 8.53 17.90 -3.99
C ASP A 138 9.55 16.74 -4.00
N GLY A 139 9.19 15.59 -3.41
CA GLY A 139 10.04 14.41 -3.31
C GLY A 139 11.17 14.51 -2.27
N ASN A 140 11.24 15.58 -1.49
CA ASN A 140 12.35 15.82 -0.55
C ASN A 140 12.13 15.20 0.83
N ARG A 141 10.90 14.79 1.15
CA ARG A 141 10.54 14.08 2.37
C ARG A 141 10.02 12.70 2.05
N LEU A 142 10.34 11.77 2.91
CA LEU A 142 9.78 10.43 2.91
C LEU A 142 9.12 10.18 4.27
N TYR A 143 7.83 9.87 4.23
CA TYR A 143 7.03 9.55 5.40
C TYR A 143 6.93 8.04 5.51
N LEU A 144 7.68 7.46 6.43
CA LEU A 144 7.92 6.03 6.50
C LEU A 144 7.13 5.40 7.64
N ALA A 145 6.39 4.35 7.33
CA ALA A 145 5.74 3.53 8.33
C ALA A 145 6.76 2.57 8.95
N ASN A 146 6.94 2.69 10.27
CA ASN A 146 7.80 1.82 11.06
C ASN A 146 6.96 0.69 11.68
N VAL A 147 7.45 -0.53 11.55
CA VAL A 147 6.80 -1.73 12.10
C VAL A 147 6.99 -1.79 13.62
N GLN A 148 8.21 -1.52 14.11
CA GLN A 148 8.51 -1.63 15.53
C GLN A 148 9.67 -0.71 15.96
N PRO A 149 9.48 0.20 16.95
CA PRO A 149 8.17 0.52 17.54
C PRO A 149 7.24 1.11 16.48
N GLU A 150 5.97 0.69 16.51
CA GLU A 150 5.00 1.17 15.52
C GLU A 150 4.88 2.68 15.53
N GLY A 151 4.89 3.27 14.32
CA GLY A 151 4.81 4.71 14.20
C GLY A 151 5.29 5.28 12.88
N LEU A 152 5.23 6.58 12.82
CA LEU A 152 5.74 7.38 11.72
C LEU A 152 7.20 7.76 11.95
N VAL A 153 8.03 7.64 10.91
CA VAL A 153 9.35 8.27 10.83
C VAL A 153 9.37 9.20 9.62
N VAL A 154 9.84 10.43 9.81
CA VAL A 154 9.99 11.42 8.75
C VAL A 154 11.47 11.53 8.39
N LEU A 155 11.80 11.29 7.14
CA LEU A 155 13.16 11.39 6.60
C LEU A 155 13.29 12.55 5.63
N ASP A 156 14.37 13.32 5.75
CA ASP A 156 14.87 14.19 4.69
C ASP A 156 15.67 13.33 3.69
N VAL A 157 15.21 13.28 2.46
CA VAL A 157 15.84 12.55 1.37
C VAL A 157 16.24 13.48 0.22
N SER A 158 16.23 14.78 0.44
CA SER A 158 16.50 15.81 -0.56
C SER A 158 17.83 15.63 -1.27
N SER A 159 18.88 15.28 -0.54
CA SER A 159 20.22 15.05 -1.11
C SER A 159 20.25 13.89 -2.11
N ILE A 160 19.43 12.86 -1.86
CA ILE A 160 19.28 11.71 -2.74
C ILE A 160 18.46 12.11 -3.97
N GLN A 161 17.33 12.75 -3.75
CA GLN A 161 16.41 13.16 -4.81
C GLN A 161 17.07 14.14 -5.78
N GLN A 162 17.90 15.03 -5.28
CA GLN A 162 18.65 16.01 -6.09
C GLN A 162 19.96 15.47 -6.66
N ARG A 163 20.29 14.19 -6.43
CA ARG A 163 21.55 13.57 -6.91
C ARG A 163 22.81 14.30 -6.42
N ALA A 164 22.78 14.80 -5.17
CA ALA A 164 23.95 15.42 -4.55
C ALA A 164 25.16 14.46 -4.52
N VAL A 165 26.36 15.00 -4.38
CA VAL A 165 27.60 14.21 -4.27
C VAL A 165 27.56 13.32 -3.03
N VAL A 166 27.17 13.91 -1.89
CA VAL A 166 26.89 13.16 -0.65
C VAL A 166 25.39 12.94 -0.54
N ARG A 167 24.97 11.69 -0.47
CA ARG A 167 23.57 11.28 -0.43
C ARG A 167 23.29 10.56 0.88
N GLN A 168 22.28 11.03 1.59
CA GLN A 168 21.88 10.45 2.87
C GLN A 168 20.38 10.64 3.09
N ALA A 169 19.79 9.70 3.81
CA ALA A 169 18.47 9.83 4.41
C ALA A 169 18.68 10.26 5.87
N THR A 170 18.14 11.40 6.26
CA THR A 170 18.32 11.95 7.61
C THR A 170 16.98 12.02 8.32
N GLN A 171 16.86 11.38 9.49
CA GLN A 171 15.65 11.45 10.27
C GLN A 171 15.45 12.89 10.81
N LEU A 172 14.27 13.45 10.59
CA LEU A 172 13.85 14.73 11.14
C LEU A 172 13.04 14.54 12.42
N GLY A 173 12.05 13.66 12.39
CA GLY A 173 11.18 13.42 13.54
C GLY A 173 10.49 12.06 13.45
N SER A 174 9.74 11.74 14.50
CA SER A 174 8.95 10.51 14.58
C SER A 174 7.79 10.66 15.57
N ALA A 175 6.77 9.83 15.38
CA ALA A 175 5.68 9.64 16.35
C ALA A 175 5.41 8.15 16.50
N THR A 176 5.26 7.68 17.73
CA THR A 176 4.99 6.27 18.04
C THR A 176 3.73 6.11 18.88
N TRP A 177 3.13 4.94 18.85
CA TRP A 177 1.95 4.58 19.65
C TRP A 177 1.97 3.09 20.02
N THR A 178 1.03 2.68 20.87
CA THR A 178 0.99 1.32 21.43
C THR A 178 -0.34 0.60 21.18
N ASP A 179 -1.25 1.23 20.44
CA ASP A 179 -2.58 0.66 20.14
C ASP A 179 -2.70 0.13 18.71
N GLY A 180 -1.58 -0.04 18.03
CA GLY A 180 -1.39 -0.77 16.79
C GLY A 180 -0.31 -1.82 16.96
N ALA A 181 0.11 -2.50 15.90
CA ALA A 181 1.16 -3.52 15.94
C ALA A 181 2.09 -3.50 14.72
N THR A 182 1.70 -2.91 13.62
CA THR A 182 2.50 -2.86 12.37
C THR A 182 2.10 -1.64 11.59
N GLY A 183 3.03 -0.71 11.42
CA GLY A 183 2.80 0.42 10.53
C GLY A 183 2.82 -0.04 9.07
N GLN A 184 1.78 0.31 8.30
CA GLN A 184 1.59 -0.18 6.94
C GLN A 184 1.93 0.88 5.89
N HIS A 185 1.22 1.99 5.88
CA HIS A 185 1.27 2.95 4.79
C HIS A 185 0.98 4.37 5.24
N THR A 186 1.42 5.35 4.45
CA THR A 186 1.24 6.77 4.72
C THR A 186 0.69 7.51 3.51
N ILE A 187 -0.11 8.58 3.75
CA ILE A 187 -0.67 9.42 2.69
C ILE A 187 -0.57 10.88 3.15
N PRO A 188 0.40 11.65 2.65
CA PRO A 188 0.47 13.09 2.91
C PRO A 188 -0.68 13.83 2.23
N VAL A 189 -1.33 14.71 2.97
CA VAL A 189 -2.49 15.50 2.53
C VAL A 189 -2.43 16.90 3.13
N THR A 190 -3.26 17.82 2.60
CA THR A 190 -3.43 19.14 3.19
C THR A 190 -4.90 19.41 3.46
N TRP A 191 -5.23 19.97 4.65
CA TRP A 191 -6.53 20.57 4.93
C TRP A 191 -6.36 22.04 5.27
N HIS A 192 -7.06 22.89 4.55
CA HIS A 192 -7.01 24.36 4.74
C HIS A 192 -5.59 24.92 4.70
N GLY A 193 -4.74 24.33 3.84
CA GLY A 193 -3.34 24.72 3.69
C GLY A 193 -2.39 24.15 4.75
N ASN A 194 -2.89 23.46 5.77
CA ASN A 194 -2.08 22.79 6.79
C ASN A 194 -1.73 21.37 6.37
N ARG A 195 -0.50 20.93 6.71
CA ARG A 195 0.01 19.60 6.34
C ARG A 195 -0.40 18.54 7.35
N TYR A 196 -0.97 17.48 6.87
CA TYR A 196 -1.35 16.30 7.63
C TYR A 196 -0.88 15.03 6.94
N LEU A 197 -0.96 13.92 7.67
CA LEU A 197 -0.66 12.59 7.16
C LEU A 197 -1.75 11.61 7.61
N VAL A 198 -2.31 10.87 6.69
CA VAL A 198 -3.06 9.67 7.03
C VAL A 198 -2.06 8.53 7.17
N PHE A 199 -2.07 7.85 8.30
CA PHE A 199 -1.25 6.68 8.59
C PHE A 199 -2.15 5.46 8.74
N VAL A 200 -1.73 4.32 8.25
CA VAL A 200 -2.48 3.06 8.30
C VAL A 200 -1.70 2.06 9.13
N ASP A 201 -2.38 1.46 10.10
CA ASP A 201 -1.87 0.35 10.91
C ASP A 201 -2.37 -0.98 10.35
N GLU A 202 -1.51 -1.95 10.13
CA GLU A 202 -1.86 -3.29 9.63
C GLU A 202 -2.13 -4.28 10.74
N GLY A 203 -1.81 -3.97 11.98
CA GLY A 203 -1.92 -4.93 13.07
C GLY A 203 -2.57 -4.38 14.33
N GLY A 204 -2.83 -5.27 15.27
CA GLY A 204 -3.35 -4.95 16.59
C GLY A 204 -4.81 -4.47 16.58
N ALA A 205 -5.08 -3.37 17.28
CA ALA A 205 -6.35 -2.64 17.18
C ALA A 205 -6.28 -1.62 16.04
N GLY A 206 -5.49 -1.94 15.02
CA GLY A 206 -5.09 -1.10 13.93
C GLY A 206 -6.26 -0.55 13.13
N ALA A 207 -6.09 0.69 12.77
CA ALA A 207 -7.01 1.44 11.96
C ALA A 207 -6.20 2.54 11.27
N ALA A 208 -6.85 3.35 10.45
CA ALA A 208 -6.21 4.56 10.01
C ALA A 208 -6.20 5.62 11.13
N ARG A 209 -5.20 6.50 11.11
CA ARG A 209 -5.12 7.67 11.96
C ARG A 209 -4.66 8.88 11.17
N ILE A 210 -4.98 10.07 11.65
CA ILE A 210 -4.54 11.33 11.05
C ILE A 210 -3.52 11.95 12.00
N LEU A 211 -2.38 12.37 11.45
CA LEU A 211 -1.35 13.09 12.18
C LEU A 211 -1.24 14.52 11.65
N ASP A 212 -0.96 15.46 12.53
CA ASP A 212 -0.45 16.79 12.18
C ASP A 212 1.05 16.65 11.92
N ILE A 213 1.50 17.14 10.76
CA ILE A 213 2.90 17.14 10.35
C ILE A 213 3.38 18.55 9.95
N GLN A 214 2.76 19.60 10.48
CA GLN A 214 3.21 20.96 10.19
C GLN A 214 4.64 21.20 10.71
N ASP A 215 4.93 20.68 11.89
CA ASP A 215 6.30 20.52 12.38
C ASP A 215 6.73 19.06 12.18
N GLU A 216 7.51 18.80 11.14
CA GLU A 216 8.01 17.46 10.81
C GLU A 216 8.98 16.88 11.84
N ASN A 217 9.52 17.71 12.75
CA ASN A 217 10.35 17.25 13.86
C ASN A 217 9.50 16.70 15.01
N HIS A 218 8.24 17.12 15.12
CA HIS A 218 7.33 16.76 16.21
C HIS A 218 5.93 16.40 15.69
N PRO A 219 5.79 15.36 14.81
CA PRO A 219 4.49 14.92 14.33
C PRO A 219 3.66 14.32 15.48
N PHE A 220 2.35 14.49 15.46
CA PHE A 220 1.47 13.92 16.49
C PHE A 220 0.09 13.52 15.95
N VAL A 221 -0.52 12.50 16.57
CA VAL A 221 -1.84 12.00 16.18
C VAL A 221 -2.93 12.97 16.61
N VAL A 222 -3.79 13.39 15.68
CA VAL A 222 -4.94 14.27 15.94
C VAL A 222 -6.27 13.52 15.97
N SER A 223 -6.38 12.40 15.25
CA SER A 223 -7.60 11.58 15.27
C SER A 223 -7.32 10.13 14.84
N LYS A 224 -8.26 9.23 15.16
CA LYS A 224 -8.21 7.80 14.83
C LYS A 224 -9.53 7.36 14.20
N LEU A 225 -9.44 6.58 13.13
CA LEU A 225 -10.58 6.09 12.35
C LEU A 225 -10.88 4.63 12.73
N LYS A 226 -11.27 4.41 13.98
CA LYS A 226 -11.57 3.07 14.49
C LYS A 226 -12.99 2.65 14.16
N LEU A 227 -13.13 1.44 13.63
CA LEU A 227 -14.42 0.76 13.54
C LEU A 227 -14.87 0.26 14.92
N GLU A 228 -16.14 -0.05 15.06
CA GLU A 228 -16.70 -0.62 16.29
C GLU A 228 -15.92 -1.85 16.77
N ILE A 229 -15.52 -2.73 15.82
CA ILE A 229 -14.77 -3.95 16.13
C ILE A 229 -13.36 -3.66 16.70
N HIS A 230 -12.78 -2.48 16.46
CA HIS A 230 -11.46 -2.10 16.98
C HIS A 230 -11.49 -1.57 18.42
N LEU A 231 -12.68 -1.37 18.99
CA LEU A 231 -12.78 -0.88 20.36
C LEU A 231 -12.39 -1.98 21.36
N ALA A 232 -11.83 -1.57 22.50
CA ALA A 232 -11.31 -2.49 23.52
C ALA A 232 -12.35 -3.54 23.98
N ARG A 233 -13.64 -3.17 24.05
CA ARG A 233 -14.73 -4.08 24.42
C ARG A 233 -14.90 -5.26 23.47
N ASN A 234 -14.40 -5.18 22.25
CA ASN A 234 -14.51 -6.22 21.21
C ASN A 234 -13.18 -6.99 21.01
N GLU A 235 -12.20 -6.81 21.90
CA GLU A 235 -10.88 -7.46 21.78
C GLU A 235 -10.98 -8.99 21.75
N ALA A 236 -11.81 -9.56 22.62
CA ALA A 236 -12.00 -11.01 22.68
C ALA A 236 -12.56 -11.58 21.35
N VAL A 237 -13.49 -10.85 20.72
CA VAL A 237 -14.05 -11.24 19.41
C VAL A 237 -12.99 -11.15 18.33
N ARG A 238 -12.25 -10.03 18.25
CA ARG A 238 -11.16 -9.89 17.29
C ARG A 238 -10.13 -11.00 17.41
N THR A 239 -9.72 -11.31 18.64
CA THR A 239 -8.71 -12.34 18.89
C THR A 239 -9.21 -13.72 18.47
N ALA A 240 -10.46 -14.05 18.76
CA ALA A 240 -11.05 -15.32 18.38
C ALA A 240 -11.14 -15.46 16.86
N ASP A 241 -11.61 -14.42 16.17
CA ASP A 241 -11.76 -14.43 14.72
C ASP A 241 -10.39 -14.43 14.01
N ALA A 242 -9.41 -13.64 14.49
CA ALA A 242 -8.05 -13.63 13.95
C ALA A 242 -7.33 -14.98 14.14
N ALA A 243 -7.60 -15.71 15.20
CA ALA A 243 -7.04 -17.05 15.40
C ALA A 243 -7.40 -18.02 14.26
N GLY A 244 -8.55 -17.85 13.61
CA GLY A 244 -8.96 -18.64 12.45
C GLY A 244 -8.16 -18.32 11.18
N THR A 245 -7.66 -17.10 11.02
CA THR A 245 -6.85 -16.67 9.88
C THR A 245 -5.35 -16.88 10.11
N GLY A 246 -4.93 -16.84 11.36
CA GLY A 246 -3.57 -17.07 11.83
C GLY A 246 -2.62 -15.87 11.74
N ALA A 247 -3.02 -14.76 11.12
CA ALA A 247 -2.18 -13.56 11.00
C ALA A 247 -3.00 -12.27 11.12
N PHE A 248 -4.01 -12.10 10.28
CA PHE A 248 -4.77 -10.87 10.15
C PHE A 248 -6.24 -11.06 10.56
N GLY A 249 -6.83 -10.06 11.16
CA GLY A 249 -8.22 -10.04 11.58
C GLY A 249 -9.01 -8.94 10.90
N TYR A 250 -9.16 -7.82 11.57
CA TYR A 250 -10.00 -6.70 11.14
C TYR A 250 -9.20 -5.44 10.79
N GLU A 251 -7.91 -5.56 10.65
CA GLU A 251 -6.98 -4.46 10.41
C GLU A 251 -7.22 -3.79 9.06
N ALA A 252 -6.91 -2.49 8.98
CA ALA A 252 -6.81 -1.79 7.70
C ALA A 252 -5.51 -2.21 7.00
N HIS A 253 -5.49 -2.12 5.68
CA HIS A 253 -4.28 -2.38 4.91
C HIS A 253 -3.88 -1.17 4.06
N TYR A 254 -4.71 -0.78 3.11
CA TYR A 254 -4.48 0.42 2.32
C TYR A 254 -5.66 1.37 2.37
N CYS A 255 -5.35 2.66 2.43
CA CYS A 255 -6.33 3.72 2.27
C CYS A 255 -6.02 4.59 1.03
N SER A 256 -7.00 5.33 0.59
CA SER A 256 -6.86 6.35 -0.45
C SER A 256 -7.78 7.52 -0.17
N VAL A 257 -7.33 8.72 -0.46
CA VAL A 257 -8.16 9.93 -0.42
C VAL A 257 -8.74 10.23 -1.80
N ASN A 258 -9.90 10.87 -1.84
CA ASN A 258 -10.48 11.29 -3.12
C ASN A 258 -9.69 12.43 -3.79
N ARG A 259 -8.87 13.16 -3.04
CA ARG A 259 -7.92 14.18 -3.51
C ARG A 259 -6.93 14.51 -2.39
N LYS A 260 -5.69 14.91 -2.74
CA LYS A 260 -4.64 15.22 -1.73
C LYS A 260 -4.85 16.57 -1.04
N THR A 261 -5.47 17.54 -1.71
CA THR A 261 -5.78 18.87 -1.15
C THR A 261 -7.24 18.93 -0.73
N ASP A 262 -7.49 19.29 0.52
CA ASP A 262 -8.81 19.34 1.15
C ASP A 262 -9.65 18.07 0.87
N PRO A 263 -9.12 16.88 1.21
CA PRO A 263 -9.87 15.64 1.00
C PRO A 263 -11.19 15.67 1.77
N THR A 264 -12.24 15.20 1.13
CA THR A 264 -13.56 15.07 1.75
C THR A 264 -13.87 13.63 2.11
N LEU A 265 -13.25 12.67 1.41
CA LEU A 265 -13.45 11.24 1.62
C LEU A 265 -12.11 10.52 1.71
N LEU A 266 -12.05 9.55 2.61
CA LEU A 266 -11.02 8.55 2.75
C LEU A 266 -11.67 7.17 2.62
N ALA A 267 -11.20 6.33 1.71
CA ALA A 267 -11.63 4.95 1.59
C ALA A 267 -10.48 4.04 2.01
N CYS A 268 -10.76 3.06 2.85
CA CYS A 268 -9.78 2.08 3.32
C CYS A 268 -10.24 0.66 3.00
N GLY A 269 -9.32 -0.16 2.52
CA GLY A 269 -9.47 -1.60 2.42
C GLY A 269 -9.03 -2.28 3.71
N TYR A 270 -9.74 -3.31 4.08
CA TYR A 270 -9.52 -4.08 5.31
C TYR A 270 -9.43 -5.56 4.99
N PHE A 271 -8.85 -6.31 5.91
CA PHE A 271 -8.93 -7.77 5.86
C PHE A 271 -10.40 -8.21 6.05
N GLN A 272 -10.88 -8.47 7.22
CA GLN A 272 -12.25 -9.01 7.41
C GLN A 272 -13.37 -7.94 7.47
N SER A 273 -13.05 -6.66 7.26
CA SER A 273 -14.04 -5.58 7.29
C SER A 273 -14.39 -5.03 5.90
N GLY A 274 -13.84 -5.58 4.83
CA GLY A 274 -14.10 -5.16 3.46
C GLY A 274 -13.60 -3.74 3.16
N VAL A 275 -14.43 -2.92 2.55
CA VAL A 275 -14.11 -1.52 2.23
C VAL A 275 -14.93 -0.58 3.10
N ARG A 276 -14.28 0.40 3.70
CA ARG A 276 -14.89 1.42 4.56
C ARG A 276 -14.59 2.80 4.02
N VAL A 277 -15.57 3.70 4.07
CA VAL A 277 -15.44 5.07 3.58
C VAL A 277 -15.78 6.04 4.69
N PHE A 278 -14.90 7.01 4.88
CA PHE A 278 -15.02 8.02 5.93
C PHE A 278 -15.14 9.42 5.33
N ASP A 279 -16.02 10.22 5.91
CA ASP A 279 -16.03 11.68 5.74
C ASP A 279 -14.88 12.24 6.58
N VAL A 280 -13.94 12.90 5.89
CA VAL A 280 -12.72 13.47 6.49
C VAL A 280 -12.62 14.98 6.26
N ARG A 281 -13.74 15.66 5.97
CA ARG A 281 -13.76 17.13 5.82
C ARG A 281 -13.23 17.85 7.06
N ASP A 282 -13.53 17.29 8.23
CA ASP A 282 -12.91 17.69 9.49
C ASP A 282 -11.89 16.59 9.89
N PRO A 283 -10.58 16.82 9.74
CA PRO A 283 -9.56 15.82 10.07
C PRO A 283 -9.52 15.45 11.56
N LEU A 284 -10.10 16.29 12.44
CA LEU A 284 -10.17 16.03 13.87
C LEU A 284 -11.37 15.14 14.25
N ARG A 285 -12.35 15.00 13.36
CA ARG A 285 -13.60 14.27 13.61
C ARG A 285 -14.04 13.42 12.41
N PRO A 286 -13.21 12.51 11.93
CA PRO A 286 -13.57 11.62 10.83
C PRO A 286 -14.77 10.75 11.23
N ARG A 287 -15.66 10.45 10.23
CA ARG A 287 -16.87 9.63 10.47
C ARG A 287 -17.06 8.64 9.34
N GLU A 288 -17.35 7.39 9.67
CA GLU A 288 -17.74 6.39 8.67
C GLU A 288 -19.07 6.81 8.02
N VAL A 289 -19.13 6.77 6.69
CA VAL A 289 -20.29 7.18 5.89
C VAL A 289 -20.79 6.13 4.92
N ALA A 290 -19.95 5.15 4.57
CA ALA A 290 -20.34 4.04 3.72
C ALA A 290 -19.41 2.83 3.95
N TYR A 291 -19.92 1.64 3.63
CA TYR A 291 -19.13 0.41 3.65
C TYR A 291 -19.63 -0.60 2.61
N PHE A 292 -18.77 -1.51 2.25
CA PHE A 292 -19.09 -2.71 1.50
C PHE A 292 -18.22 -3.86 1.99
N ASN A 293 -18.84 -4.92 2.53
CA ASN A 293 -18.14 -6.09 3.04
C ASN A 293 -18.59 -7.34 2.25
N PRO A 294 -17.88 -7.70 1.17
CA PRO A 294 -18.26 -8.84 0.36
C PRO A 294 -18.01 -10.17 1.09
N PRO A 295 -18.83 -11.21 0.83
CA PRO A 295 -18.56 -12.53 1.37
C PRO A 295 -17.34 -13.17 0.69
N ALA A 296 -16.59 -13.95 1.47
CA ALA A 296 -15.52 -14.80 0.96
C ALA A 296 -16.06 -15.94 0.07
N GLN A 297 -15.26 -16.40 -0.88
CA GLN A 297 -15.61 -17.50 -1.78
C GLN A 297 -15.13 -18.87 -1.23
N VAL A 298 -15.44 -19.14 0.02
CA VAL A 298 -14.93 -20.32 0.76
C VAL A 298 -15.18 -21.66 0.09
N GLY A 299 -16.23 -21.78 -0.73
CA GLY A 299 -16.53 -22.98 -1.50
C GLY A 299 -15.67 -23.19 -2.74
N ARG A 300 -14.81 -22.23 -3.11
CA ARG A 300 -13.99 -22.24 -4.33
C ARG A 300 -12.49 -22.15 -4.03
N THR A 301 -12.09 -22.61 -2.87
CA THR A 301 -10.73 -22.44 -2.32
C THR A 301 -9.60 -22.94 -3.22
N ASP A 302 -9.82 -23.99 -3.99
CA ASP A 302 -8.83 -24.64 -4.86
C ASP A 302 -8.80 -24.08 -6.30
N GLN A 303 -9.54 -23.01 -6.58
CA GLN A 303 -9.71 -22.46 -7.93
C GLN A 303 -9.35 -20.97 -8.04
N LEU A 304 -9.02 -20.31 -6.92
CA LEU A 304 -8.74 -18.88 -6.87
C LEU A 304 -7.25 -18.65 -6.77
N LEU A 305 -6.57 -18.51 -7.91
CA LEU A 305 -5.14 -18.22 -7.96
C LEU A 305 -4.85 -16.88 -7.30
N GLY A 306 -3.89 -16.87 -6.37
CA GLY A 306 -3.49 -15.68 -5.64
C GLY A 306 -4.37 -15.30 -4.44
N SER A 307 -5.44 -16.07 -4.15
CA SER A 307 -6.25 -15.87 -2.95
C SER A 307 -5.54 -16.43 -1.71
N GLU A 308 -5.34 -15.60 -0.71
CA GLU A 308 -4.88 -16.03 0.62
C GLU A 308 -5.89 -16.96 1.28
N HIS A 309 -7.20 -16.72 1.10
CA HIS A 309 -8.25 -17.59 1.56
C HIS A 309 -8.17 -18.96 0.88
N ALA A 310 -8.05 -18.98 -0.45
CA ALA A 310 -7.93 -20.23 -1.19
C ALA A 310 -6.67 -21.00 -0.80
N ASN A 311 -5.53 -20.31 -0.72
CA ASN A 311 -4.24 -20.94 -0.45
C ASN A 311 -3.99 -21.17 1.05
N GLY A 312 -4.27 -20.18 1.88
CA GLY A 312 -4.09 -20.24 3.33
C GLY A 312 -5.09 -21.20 3.99
N LEU A 313 -6.34 -21.23 3.55
CA LEU A 313 -7.36 -22.16 4.04
C LEU A 313 -7.15 -23.58 3.55
N ALA A 314 -6.62 -23.80 2.36
CA ALA A 314 -6.25 -25.15 1.93
C ALA A 314 -5.23 -25.78 2.89
N ALA A 315 -4.28 -24.99 3.38
CA ALA A 315 -3.35 -25.42 4.42
C ALA A 315 -3.98 -25.52 5.82
N ARG A 316 -5.11 -24.84 6.06
CA ARG A 316 -5.80 -24.74 7.36
C ARG A 316 -7.20 -25.36 7.37
N LYS A 317 -7.55 -26.16 6.41
CA LYS A 317 -8.86 -26.86 6.30
C LYS A 317 -9.23 -27.73 7.54
N SER A 318 -8.30 -27.90 8.46
CA SER A 318 -8.56 -28.51 9.76
C SER A 318 -9.15 -27.54 10.80
N GLN A 319 -9.16 -26.24 10.53
CA GLN A 319 -9.79 -25.21 11.38
C GLN A 319 -11.09 -24.78 10.73
N ASP A 320 -12.06 -24.35 11.53
CA ASP A 320 -13.42 -24.06 11.07
C ASP A 320 -13.42 -23.08 9.86
N PRO A 321 -13.83 -23.52 8.66
CA PRO A 321 -13.86 -22.65 7.48
C PRO A 321 -14.91 -21.53 7.60
N ASN A 322 -15.82 -21.60 8.58
CA ASN A 322 -16.83 -20.57 8.78
C ASN A 322 -16.27 -19.32 9.47
N LEU A 323 -15.04 -19.37 10.00
CA LEU A 323 -14.39 -18.20 10.59
C LEU A 323 -13.98 -17.15 9.55
N LEU A 324 -13.91 -17.51 8.27
CA LEU A 324 -13.52 -16.59 7.18
C LEU A 324 -14.72 -16.32 6.27
N THR A 325 -15.63 -15.51 6.73
CA THR A 325 -16.87 -15.21 6.01
C THR A 325 -16.78 -13.95 5.14
N ALA A 326 -15.81 -13.09 5.38
CA ALA A 326 -15.60 -11.86 4.63
C ALA A 326 -14.40 -11.97 3.68
N ASP A 327 -14.51 -11.41 2.48
CA ASP A 327 -13.40 -11.32 1.54
C ASP A 327 -12.44 -10.20 1.95
N TRP A 328 -11.16 -10.42 1.76
CA TRP A 328 -10.11 -9.45 2.07
C TRP A 328 -9.94 -8.43 0.94
N CYS A 329 -10.34 -7.19 1.19
CA CYS A 329 -10.27 -6.10 0.21
C CYS A 329 -9.07 -5.18 0.51
N THR A 330 -7.88 -5.73 0.54
CA THR A 330 -6.65 -5.09 1.03
C THR A 330 -5.96 -4.17 0.03
N SER A 331 -6.38 -4.14 -1.24
CA SER A 331 -5.82 -3.21 -2.23
C SER A 331 -6.23 -1.76 -1.97
N PRO A 332 -5.43 -0.76 -2.41
CA PRO A 332 -5.81 0.64 -2.30
C PRO A 332 -7.12 0.91 -3.05
N PRO A 333 -8.20 1.34 -2.36
CA PRO A 333 -9.45 1.69 -3.04
C PRO A 333 -9.23 2.93 -3.91
N ARG A 334 -9.72 2.94 -5.16
CA ARG A 334 -9.56 4.07 -6.08
C ARG A 334 -10.90 4.77 -6.30
N PHE A 335 -10.97 6.07 -5.98
CA PHE A 335 -12.10 6.91 -6.35
C PHE A 335 -12.10 7.16 -7.85
N VAL A 336 -13.24 6.90 -8.51
CA VAL A 336 -13.41 7.08 -9.96
C VAL A 336 -14.66 7.93 -10.21
N GLY A 337 -14.45 9.08 -10.85
CA GLY A 337 -15.51 10.05 -11.00
C GLY A 337 -16.01 10.58 -9.65
N ARG A 338 -17.34 10.76 -9.55
CA ARG A 338 -17.96 11.33 -8.33
C ARG A 338 -18.64 10.30 -7.45
N ASP A 339 -18.95 9.12 -7.98
CA ASP A 339 -19.85 8.16 -7.35
C ASP A 339 -19.37 6.72 -7.38
N GLN A 340 -18.14 6.46 -7.86
CA GLN A 340 -17.59 5.12 -7.93
C GLN A 340 -16.34 4.96 -7.06
N LEU A 341 -16.18 3.75 -6.56
CA LEU A 341 -14.98 3.30 -5.87
C LEU A 341 -14.58 1.93 -6.44
N TRP A 342 -13.36 1.83 -6.93
CA TRP A 342 -12.83 0.59 -7.47
C TRP A 342 -11.85 -0.01 -6.47
N VAL A 343 -11.92 -1.31 -6.29
CA VAL A 343 -11.07 -2.07 -5.36
C VAL A 343 -10.83 -3.46 -5.91
N THR A 344 -9.73 -4.07 -5.54
CA THR A 344 -9.48 -5.50 -5.77
C THR A 344 -9.52 -6.23 -4.45
N CYS A 345 -10.35 -7.26 -4.36
CA CYS A 345 -10.44 -8.15 -3.22
C CYS A 345 -9.86 -9.51 -3.59
N GLN A 346 -9.44 -10.30 -2.63
CA GLN A 346 -8.72 -11.55 -2.90
C GLN A 346 -9.58 -12.60 -3.59
N ASP A 347 -10.79 -12.82 -3.09
CA ASP A 347 -11.67 -13.86 -3.60
C ASP A 347 -12.58 -13.39 -4.75
N ASN A 348 -13.09 -12.16 -4.67
CA ASN A 348 -14.00 -11.61 -5.67
C ASN A 348 -13.28 -10.83 -6.77
N GLY A 349 -11.96 -10.61 -6.66
CA GLY A 349 -11.18 -9.92 -7.66
C GLY A 349 -11.53 -8.43 -7.79
N PHE A 350 -11.55 -7.91 -9.01
CA PHE A 350 -11.86 -6.50 -9.28
C PHE A 350 -13.33 -6.20 -9.07
N LEU A 351 -13.62 -5.19 -8.26
CA LEU A 351 -14.96 -4.70 -7.96
C LEU A 351 -15.08 -3.21 -8.31
N ALA A 352 -16.08 -2.86 -9.11
CA ALA A 352 -16.48 -1.49 -9.39
C ALA A 352 -17.74 -1.17 -8.57
N LEU A 353 -17.55 -0.50 -7.45
CA LEU A 353 -18.61 -0.13 -6.51
C LEU A 353 -19.19 1.23 -6.88
N ARG A 354 -20.48 1.43 -6.60
CA ARG A 354 -21.16 2.72 -6.71
C ARG A 354 -21.79 3.09 -5.38
N PHE A 355 -21.61 4.33 -4.96
CA PHE A 355 -22.31 4.85 -3.79
C PHE A 355 -23.82 4.86 -4.03
N THR A 356 -24.58 4.29 -3.09
CA THR A 356 -26.06 4.26 -3.17
C THR A 356 -26.70 5.57 -2.75
N THR A 357 -25.96 6.38 -2.00
CA THR A 357 -26.35 7.72 -1.55
C THR A 357 -25.23 8.70 -1.89
N ARG A 358 -25.55 9.98 -1.99
CA ARG A 358 -24.54 11.01 -2.21
C ARG A 358 -23.65 11.12 -0.97
N VAL A 359 -22.38 10.72 -1.09
CA VAL A 359 -21.33 10.87 -0.08
C VAL A 359 -20.38 11.99 -0.52
N GLY A 360 -20.17 13.01 0.29
CA GLY A 360 -19.24 14.13 0.02
C GLY A 360 -19.86 15.39 -0.55
#